data_927f9f38cf4787240b6f50ac71b28806
#
_entry.id   927f9f38cf4787240b6f50ac71b28806
#
_cell.length_a   1.000
_cell.length_b   1.000
_cell.length_c   1.000
_cell.angle_alpha   90.00
_cell.angle_beta   90.00
_cell.angle_gamma   90.00
#
_symmetry.space_group_name_H-M   'P 1'
#
loop_
_entity.id
_entity.type
_entity.pdbx_description
1 polymer ?
#
loop_
_entity_poly.entity_id
_entity_poly.type
_entity_poly.pdbx_seq_one_letter_code
_entity_poly.pdbx_strand_id
1 'polypeptide(L)'
;MYRLISATPSPYARKVRIQLAEKNIPFELITEVPWDSDTRTPQFNPLEKLPILICEDGETVYESRFVNEWVEFQHPDPPLMPKEKDRILLTKRFEILADGVCDACVLVFWERARPDGARSEEWMSRQLRKRDGGLREISRLLGEKPFCVDNQFTLADIAVGSLLGWLSVRMSEFKWRGTYPNLASLQDRLEMRPSFANTRPYPQVVRDKVV
;
A
#
# COMPACT_ATOMS: atom_id res chain seq x y z
N MET A 1 17.79 12.45 10.83
CA MET A 1 16.65 11.49 11.01
C MET A 1 15.64 11.71 9.90
N TYR A 2 15.16 10.63 9.28
CA TYR A 2 14.13 10.70 8.23
C TYR A 2 12.83 11.31 8.73
N ARG A 3 12.07 11.96 7.83
CA ARG A 3 10.69 12.39 8.05
C ARG A 3 9.82 11.76 6.98
N LEU A 4 8.71 11.12 7.38
CA LEU A 4 7.80 10.47 6.43
C LEU A 4 6.45 11.19 6.42
N ILE A 5 6.12 11.80 5.28
CA ILE A 5 4.78 12.35 5.05
C ILE A 5 3.87 11.22 4.59
N SER A 6 2.78 11.02 5.31
CA SER A 6 1.88 9.87 5.19
C SER A 6 0.43 10.29 5.39
N ALA A 7 -0.50 9.53 4.85
CA ALA A 7 -1.91 9.60 5.18
C ALA A 7 -2.36 8.32 5.89
N THR A 8 -3.22 8.43 6.89
CA THR A 8 -3.61 7.28 7.73
C THR A 8 -4.27 6.13 6.96
N PRO A 9 -5.12 6.36 5.94
CA PRO A 9 -5.73 5.29 5.17
C PRO A 9 -4.85 4.80 4.01
N SER A 10 -3.75 5.50 3.68
CA SER A 10 -3.00 5.21 2.46
C SER A 10 -2.31 3.84 2.49
N PRO A 11 -2.65 2.91 1.56
CA PRO A 11 -1.97 1.63 1.47
C PRO A 11 -0.51 1.79 1.00
N TYR A 12 -0.25 2.79 0.18
CA TYR A 12 1.07 3.12 -0.34
C TYR A 12 2.02 3.63 0.75
N ALA A 13 1.54 4.58 1.58
CA ALA A 13 2.31 5.09 2.70
C ALA A 13 2.49 4.04 3.81
N ARG A 14 1.51 3.14 3.99
CA ARG A 14 1.61 2.01 4.91
C ARG A 14 2.79 1.10 4.57
N LYS A 15 3.04 0.82 3.29
CA LYS A 15 4.19 0.01 2.85
C LYS A 15 5.51 0.56 3.38
N VAL A 16 5.71 1.87 3.25
CA VAL A 16 6.95 2.52 3.71
C VAL A 16 7.03 2.52 5.24
N ARG A 17 5.94 2.80 5.95
CA ARG A 17 5.90 2.73 7.42
C ARG A 17 6.27 1.35 7.94
N ILE A 18 5.75 0.28 7.32
CA ILE A 18 6.06 -1.09 7.68
C ILE A 18 7.52 -1.40 7.41
N GLN A 19 8.05 -1.06 6.24
CA GLN A 19 9.44 -1.31 5.89
C GLN A 19 10.41 -0.63 6.85
N LEU A 20 10.21 0.65 7.14
CA LEU A 20 11.06 1.40 8.09
C LEU A 20 11.03 0.74 9.48
N ALA A 21 9.84 0.31 9.94
CA ALA A 21 9.70 -0.39 11.21
C ALA A 21 10.40 -1.77 11.23
N GLU A 22 10.27 -2.57 10.15
CA GLU A 22 10.94 -3.87 10.03
C GLU A 22 12.47 -3.76 10.00
N LYS A 23 12.97 -2.65 9.47
CA LYS A 23 14.42 -2.36 9.44
C LYS A 23 14.91 -1.60 10.68
N ASN A 24 14.02 -1.31 11.65
CA ASN A 24 14.34 -0.50 12.84
C ASN A 24 14.93 0.89 12.50
N ILE A 25 14.49 1.48 11.40
CA ILE A 25 14.91 2.81 10.96
C ILE A 25 14.01 3.85 11.65
N PRO A 26 14.58 4.74 12.50
CA PRO A 26 13.80 5.78 13.15
C PRO A 26 13.38 6.87 12.16
N PHE A 27 12.14 7.33 12.28
CA PHE A 27 11.60 8.41 11.48
C PHE A 27 10.56 9.21 12.25
N GLU A 28 10.42 10.48 11.90
CA GLU A 28 9.31 11.32 12.30
C GLU A 28 8.14 11.11 11.35
N LEU A 29 6.96 10.80 11.88
CA LEU A 29 5.73 10.65 11.08
C LEU A 29 4.99 11.98 10.99
N ILE A 30 4.81 12.49 9.77
CA ILE A 30 4.01 13.67 9.47
C ILE A 30 2.73 13.18 8.78
N THR A 31 1.59 13.43 9.41
CA THR A 31 0.29 13.07 8.84
C THR A 31 -0.26 14.23 8.01
N GLU A 32 -0.63 13.94 6.77
CA GLU A 32 -1.14 14.91 5.79
C GLU A 32 -2.44 14.39 5.14
N VAL A 33 -3.30 15.30 4.70
CA VAL A 33 -4.46 15.00 3.85
C VAL A 33 -4.16 15.55 2.45
N PRO A 34 -3.66 14.73 1.52
CA PRO A 34 -3.19 15.23 0.22
C PRO A 34 -4.31 15.79 -0.68
N TRP A 35 -5.55 15.59 -0.27
CA TRP A 35 -6.75 16.01 -1.02
C TRP A 35 -7.30 17.36 -0.58
N ASP A 36 -6.83 17.92 0.53
CA ASP A 36 -7.25 19.23 1.02
C ASP A 36 -6.44 20.34 0.33
N SER A 37 -7.07 21.49 0.07
CA SER A 37 -6.46 22.62 -0.64
C SER A 37 -5.29 23.28 0.09
N ASP A 38 -5.20 23.09 1.41
CA ASP A 38 -4.11 23.60 2.24
C ASP A 38 -2.96 22.60 2.42
N THR A 39 -2.98 21.47 1.70
CA THR A 39 -1.90 20.47 1.74
C THR A 39 -0.58 21.03 1.26
N ARG A 40 0.50 20.62 1.93
CA ARG A 40 1.86 20.97 1.51
C ARG A 40 2.52 19.90 0.63
N THR A 41 1.77 18.83 0.30
CA THR A 41 2.27 17.73 -0.54
C THR A 41 2.94 18.20 -1.83
N PRO A 42 2.40 19.20 -2.59
CA PRO A 42 3.03 19.69 -3.83
C PRO A 42 4.43 20.28 -3.65
N GLN A 43 4.77 20.74 -2.44
CA GLN A 43 6.09 21.32 -2.16
C GLN A 43 7.20 20.25 -2.12
N PHE A 44 6.83 18.99 -1.90
CA PHE A 44 7.76 17.86 -1.72
C PHE A 44 7.65 16.81 -2.82
N ASN A 45 6.49 16.73 -3.50
CA ASN A 45 6.25 15.77 -4.58
C ASN A 45 5.42 16.43 -5.69
N PRO A 46 5.98 16.62 -6.90
CA PRO A 46 5.25 17.23 -8.00
C PRO A 46 4.06 16.42 -8.51
N LEU A 47 3.95 15.14 -8.09
CA LEU A 47 2.79 14.27 -8.40
C LEU A 47 1.66 14.40 -7.36
N GLU A 48 1.84 15.22 -6.32
CA GLU A 48 0.85 15.46 -5.24
C GLU A 48 0.40 14.17 -4.53
N LYS A 49 1.28 13.17 -4.46
CA LYS A 49 1.00 11.85 -3.90
C LYS A 49 1.83 11.55 -2.66
N LEU A 50 1.28 10.69 -1.80
CA LEU A 50 1.96 10.13 -0.63
C LEU A 50 2.23 8.63 -0.84
N PRO A 51 3.29 8.08 -0.27
CA PRO A 51 4.22 8.67 0.72
C PRO A 51 5.29 9.58 0.11
N ILE A 52 5.89 10.42 0.99
CA ILE A 52 7.12 11.16 0.69
C ILE A 52 8.08 10.92 1.86
N LEU A 53 9.27 10.40 1.57
CA LEU A 53 10.36 10.26 2.53
C LEU A 53 11.31 11.45 2.35
N ILE A 54 11.49 12.23 3.40
CA ILE A 54 12.42 13.37 3.42
C ILE A 54 13.69 12.90 4.13
N CYS A 55 14.82 12.96 3.43
CA CYS A 55 16.14 12.59 3.93
C CYS A 55 16.71 13.65 4.87
N GLU A 56 17.81 13.33 5.55
CA GLU A 56 18.45 14.26 6.51
C GLU A 56 19.02 15.53 5.84
N ASP A 57 19.47 15.40 4.61
CA ASP A 57 19.95 16.50 3.76
C ASP A 57 18.83 17.34 3.12
N GLY A 58 17.56 16.91 3.31
CA GLY A 58 16.38 17.56 2.74
C GLY A 58 15.96 17.02 1.37
N GLU A 59 16.69 16.08 0.78
CA GLU A 59 16.26 15.41 -0.45
C GLU A 59 14.93 14.65 -0.21
N THR A 60 14.06 14.63 -1.24
CA THR A 60 12.77 13.95 -1.16
C THR A 60 12.73 12.74 -2.07
N VAL A 61 12.33 11.60 -1.51
CA VAL A 61 12.10 10.34 -2.22
C VAL A 61 10.60 10.04 -2.19
N TYR A 62 9.99 9.86 -3.34
CA TYR A 62 8.56 9.64 -3.46
C TYR A 62 8.25 8.54 -4.48
N GLU A 63 6.99 8.12 -4.54
CA GLU A 63 6.47 6.91 -5.13
C GLU A 63 6.86 5.69 -4.29
N SER A 64 5.87 5.02 -3.72
CA SER A 64 6.09 4.02 -2.66
C SER A 64 7.00 2.86 -3.07
N ARG A 65 6.95 2.39 -4.33
CA ARG A 65 7.85 1.35 -4.83
C ARG A 65 9.29 1.83 -4.89
N PHE A 66 9.47 3.05 -5.39
CA PHE A 66 10.80 3.66 -5.45
C PHE A 66 11.35 3.93 -4.04
N VAL A 67 10.52 4.45 -3.12
CA VAL A 67 10.93 4.63 -1.72
C VAL A 67 11.37 3.31 -1.11
N ASN A 68 10.60 2.22 -1.30
CA ASN A 68 10.95 0.92 -0.75
C ASN A 68 12.25 0.36 -1.35
N GLU A 69 12.48 0.52 -2.66
CA GLU A 69 13.75 0.13 -3.28
C GLU A 69 14.91 0.99 -2.79
N TRP A 70 14.72 2.30 -2.69
CA TRP A 70 15.72 3.23 -2.17
C TRP A 70 16.13 2.85 -0.74
N VAL A 71 15.16 2.56 0.12
CA VAL A 71 15.43 2.10 1.50
C VAL A 71 16.20 0.77 1.52
N GLU A 72 15.89 -0.18 0.61
CA GLU A 72 16.68 -1.42 0.50
C GLU A 72 18.15 -1.16 0.13
N PHE A 73 18.42 -0.21 -0.76
CA PHE A 73 19.78 0.14 -1.15
C PHE A 73 20.53 0.89 -0.05
N GLN A 74 19.89 1.83 0.64
CA GLN A 74 20.53 2.59 1.72
C GLN A 74 20.70 1.78 3.01
N HIS A 75 19.80 0.84 3.27
CA HIS A 75 19.75 0.03 4.48
C HIS A 75 19.53 -1.44 4.11
N PRO A 76 20.56 -2.17 3.64
CA PRO A 76 20.40 -3.52 3.13
C PRO A 76 20.03 -4.56 4.21
N ASP A 77 20.24 -4.26 5.50
CA ASP A 77 19.98 -5.18 6.61
C ASP A 77 18.87 -4.70 7.53
N PRO A 78 17.94 -5.59 7.95
CA PRO A 78 17.69 -6.92 7.40
C PRO A 78 17.13 -6.84 5.98
N PRO A 79 17.50 -7.78 5.08
CA PRO A 79 17.05 -7.76 3.70
C PRO A 79 15.56 -8.11 3.59
N LEU A 80 14.79 -7.26 2.92
CA LEU A 80 13.38 -7.50 2.59
C LEU A 80 13.18 -7.77 1.09
N MET A 81 14.25 -7.69 0.30
CA MET A 81 14.31 -8.14 -1.09
C MET A 81 15.19 -9.40 -1.16
N PRO A 82 14.71 -10.49 -1.78
CA PRO A 82 15.54 -11.69 -2.01
C PRO A 82 16.76 -11.39 -2.88
N LYS A 83 17.74 -12.29 -2.86
CA LYS A 83 18.96 -12.18 -3.70
C LYS A 83 18.82 -12.93 -5.03
N GLU A 84 18.05 -13.98 -5.07
CA GLU A 84 17.84 -14.82 -6.25
C GLU A 84 16.93 -14.13 -7.26
N LYS A 85 17.36 -14.11 -8.53
CA LYS A 85 16.69 -13.39 -9.62
C LYS A 85 15.19 -13.72 -9.72
N ASP A 86 14.83 -14.99 -9.68
CA ASP A 86 13.43 -15.41 -9.85
C ASP A 86 12.57 -14.97 -8.65
N ARG A 87 13.13 -14.97 -7.45
CA ARG A 87 12.48 -14.48 -6.24
C ARG A 87 12.33 -12.96 -6.24
N ILE A 88 13.32 -12.23 -6.73
CA ILE A 88 13.22 -10.77 -6.97
C ILE A 88 12.05 -10.49 -7.92
N LEU A 89 12.00 -11.19 -9.05
CA LEU A 89 10.92 -11.00 -10.03
C LEU A 89 9.55 -11.35 -9.46
N LEU A 90 9.46 -12.41 -8.66
CA LEU A 90 8.22 -12.78 -7.97
C LEU A 90 7.81 -11.70 -6.95
N THR A 91 8.75 -11.19 -6.15
CA THR A 91 8.50 -10.08 -5.21
C THR A 91 7.91 -8.88 -5.95
N LYS A 92 8.57 -8.42 -7.01
CA LYS A 92 8.12 -7.29 -7.82
C LYS A 92 6.75 -7.55 -8.49
N ARG A 93 6.48 -8.79 -8.88
CA ARG A 93 5.17 -9.17 -9.45
C ARG A 93 4.04 -9.01 -8.43
N PHE A 94 4.25 -9.42 -7.17
CA PHE A 94 3.30 -9.20 -6.10
C PHE A 94 3.08 -7.71 -5.80
N GLU A 95 4.16 -6.92 -5.76
CA GLU A 95 4.06 -5.46 -5.56
C GLU A 95 3.22 -4.80 -6.67
N ILE A 96 3.49 -5.12 -7.95
CA ILE A 96 2.74 -4.58 -9.09
C ILE A 96 1.27 -4.96 -9.02
N LEU A 97 0.96 -6.23 -8.68
CA LEU A 97 -0.42 -6.68 -8.55
C LEU A 97 -1.14 -5.98 -7.39
N ALA A 98 -0.49 -5.89 -6.23
CA ALA A 98 -1.06 -5.22 -5.06
C ALA A 98 -1.34 -3.73 -5.33
N ASP A 99 -0.37 -3.01 -5.90
CA ASP A 99 -0.53 -1.60 -6.24
C ASP A 99 -1.60 -1.39 -7.32
N GLY A 100 -1.61 -2.23 -8.37
CA GLY A 100 -2.63 -2.14 -9.42
C GLY A 100 -4.05 -2.41 -8.92
N VAL A 101 -4.22 -3.29 -7.93
CA VAL A 101 -5.51 -3.48 -7.24
C VAL A 101 -5.85 -2.27 -6.38
N CYS A 102 -4.88 -1.71 -5.62
CA CYS A 102 -5.07 -0.48 -4.86
C CYS A 102 -5.50 0.68 -5.77
N ASP A 103 -4.80 0.89 -6.89
CA ASP A 103 -5.12 1.94 -7.86
C ASP A 103 -6.56 1.82 -8.36
N ALA A 104 -6.96 0.63 -8.78
CA ALA A 104 -8.32 0.37 -9.24
C ALA A 104 -9.36 0.67 -8.14
N CYS A 105 -9.08 0.26 -6.90
CA CYS A 105 -9.99 0.46 -5.77
C CYS A 105 -10.07 1.94 -5.32
N VAL A 106 -8.97 2.69 -5.35
CA VAL A 106 -8.94 4.12 -5.06
C VAL A 106 -9.77 4.89 -6.10
N LEU A 107 -9.69 4.52 -7.38
CA LEU A 107 -10.54 5.12 -8.43
C LEU A 107 -12.02 4.87 -8.17
N VAL A 108 -12.40 3.65 -7.76
CA VAL A 108 -13.80 3.34 -7.38
C VAL A 108 -14.23 4.13 -6.15
N PHE A 109 -13.35 4.27 -5.16
CA PHE A 109 -13.65 5.03 -3.95
C PHE A 109 -14.01 6.49 -4.27
N TRP A 110 -13.22 7.15 -5.11
CA TRP A 110 -13.48 8.53 -5.51
C TRP A 110 -14.67 8.66 -6.48
N GLU A 111 -14.84 7.71 -7.39
CA GLU A 111 -16.01 7.72 -8.28
C GLU A 111 -17.33 7.60 -7.49
N ARG A 112 -17.35 6.79 -6.42
CA ARG A 112 -18.50 6.68 -5.52
C ARG A 112 -18.78 7.95 -4.72
N ALA A 113 -17.79 8.82 -4.54
CA ALA A 113 -17.97 10.10 -3.86
C ALA A 113 -18.60 11.17 -4.75
N ARG A 114 -18.69 10.94 -6.08
CA ARG A 114 -19.37 11.85 -6.99
C ARG A 114 -20.88 11.89 -6.73
N PRO A 115 -21.56 13.01 -7.05
CA PRO A 115 -23.02 13.09 -7.02
C PRO A 115 -23.66 11.99 -7.88
N ASP A 116 -24.87 11.58 -7.50
CA ASP A 116 -25.68 10.69 -8.32
C ASP A 116 -25.91 11.32 -9.71
N GLY A 117 -25.81 10.52 -10.76
CA GLY A 117 -25.89 10.97 -12.15
C GLY A 117 -24.57 11.48 -12.76
N ALA A 118 -23.53 11.73 -11.94
CA ALA A 118 -22.18 12.06 -12.42
C ALA A 118 -21.23 10.86 -12.36
N ARG A 119 -21.70 9.70 -11.90
CA ARG A 119 -20.93 8.45 -11.78
C ARG A 119 -20.97 7.66 -13.08
N SER A 120 -19.85 7.08 -13.47
CA SER A 120 -19.78 6.11 -14.56
C SER A 120 -19.78 4.68 -14.02
N GLU A 121 -20.91 4.00 -14.13
CA GLU A 121 -21.06 2.60 -13.71
C GLU A 121 -20.16 1.67 -14.54
N GLU A 122 -20.01 1.93 -15.85
CA GLU A 122 -19.13 1.17 -16.74
C GLU A 122 -17.66 1.31 -16.33
N TRP A 123 -17.25 2.53 -15.97
CA TRP A 123 -15.91 2.79 -15.46
C TRP A 123 -15.66 2.07 -14.14
N MET A 124 -16.57 2.19 -13.17
CA MET A 124 -16.48 1.47 -11.88
C MET A 124 -16.44 -0.03 -12.09
N SER A 125 -17.33 -0.57 -12.93
CA SER A 125 -17.34 -2.00 -13.27
C SER A 125 -16.01 -2.46 -13.85
N ARG A 126 -15.36 -1.65 -14.69
CA ARG A 126 -14.03 -1.94 -15.23
C ARG A 126 -12.98 -2.00 -14.12
N GLN A 127 -12.98 -1.05 -13.18
CA GLN A 127 -12.04 -1.05 -12.07
C GLN A 127 -12.27 -2.24 -11.12
N LEU A 128 -13.52 -2.58 -10.83
CA LEU A 128 -13.85 -3.74 -10.00
C LEU A 128 -13.40 -5.06 -10.64
N ARG A 129 -13.48 -5.21 -11.97
CA ARG A 129 -12.91 -6.37 -12.66
C ARG A 129 -11.38 -6.48 -12.50
N LYS A 130 -10.65 -5.33 -12.49
CA LYS A 130 -9.21 -5.31 -12.22
C LYS A 130 -8.90 -5.75 -10.79
N ARG A 131 -9.68 -5.26 -9.80
CA ARG A 131 -9.60 -5.70 -8.40
C ARG A 131 -9.73 -7.22 -8.30
N ASP A 132 -10.80 -7.76 -8.87
CA ASP A 132 -11.12 -9.19 -8.76
C ASP A 132 -10.08 -10.06 -9.49
N GLY A 133 -9.64 -9.63 -10.66
CA GLY A 133 -8.58 -10.30 -11.41
C GLY A 133 -7.23 -10.27 -10.66
N GLY A 134 -6.86 -9.12 -10.12
CA GLY A 134 -5.62 -8.97 -9.37
C GLY A 134 -5.62 -9.79 -8.08
N LEU A 135 -6.70 -9.76 -7.28
CA LEU A 135 -6.80 -10.58 -6.07
C LEU A 135 -6.78 -12.08 -6.36
N ARG A 136 -7.46 -12.52 -7.43
CA ARG A 136 -7.41 -13.91 -7.87
C ARG A 136 -5.99 -14.35 -8.20
N GLU A 137 -5.24 -13.51 -8.92
CA GLU A 137 -3.85 -13.82 -9.29
C GLU A 137 -2.93 -13.78 -8.06
N ILE A 138 -3.07 -12.81 -7.15
CA ILE A 138 -2.33 -12.78 -5.88
C ILE A 138 -2.60 -14.06 -5.07
N SER A 139 -3.87 -14.46 -4.93
CA SER A 139 -4.26 -15.70 -4.23
C SER A 139 -3.66 -16.94 -4.89
N ARG A 140 -3.70 -17.01 -6.23
CA ARG A 140 -3.12 -18.14 -6.99
C ARG A 140 -1.61 -18.23 -6.81
N LEU A 141 -0.90 -17.09 -6.87
CA LEU A 141 0.56 -17.03 -6.69
C LEU A 141 0.97 -17.36 -5.25
N LEU A 142 0.21 -16.92 -4.26
CA LEU A 142 0.44 -17.28 -2.86
C LEU A 142 0.27 -18.77 -2.63
N GLY A 143 -0.81 -19.37 -3.14
CA GLY A 143 -1.14 -20.79 -2.86
C GLY A 143 -1.25 -21.04 -1.35
N GLU A 144 -0.62 -22.10 -0.89
CA GLU A 144 -0.58 -22.51 0.52
C GLU A 144 0.68 -22.03 1.27
N LYS A 145 1.48 -21.15 0.64
CA LYS A 145 2.73 -20.68 1.24
C LYS A 145 2.46 -19.75 2.42
N PRO A 146 3.35 -19.74 3.42
CA PRO A 146 3.21 -18.85 4.58
C PRO A 146 3.43 -17.38 4.26
N PHE A 147 4.24 -17.07 3.23
CA PHE A 147 4.52 -15.73 2.72
C PHE A 147 4.47 -15.73 1.19
N CYS A 148 4.39 -14.55 0.61
CA CYS A 148 4.29 -14.37 -0.84
C CYS A 148 5.49 -15.02 -1.58
N VAL A 149 6.68 -14.95 -1.00
CA VAL A 149 7.89 -15.55 -1.55
C VAL A 149 8.36 -16.70 -0.65
N ASP A 150 7.72 -17.83 -0.82
CA ASP A 150 7.98 -19.11 -0.10
C ASP A 150 7.85 -18.93 1.43
N ASN A 151 8.95 -19.19 2.17
CA ASN A 151 8.99 -19.07 3.63
C ASN A 151 9.64 -17.76 4.12
N GLN A 152 9.86 -16.80 3.22
CA GLN A 152 10.57 -15.56 3.53
C GLN A 152 9.60 -14.36 3.48
N PHE A 153 9.56 -13.60 4.58
CA PHE A 153 8.89 -12.30 4.62
C PHE A 153 9.67 -11.28 3.76
N THR A 154 8.98 -10.60 2.84
CA THR A 154 9.58 -9.71 1.85
C THR A 154 8.72 -8.47 1.61
N LEU A 155 9.18 -7.55 0.73
CA LEU A 155 8.39 -6.42 0.25
C LEU A 155 7.07 -6.85 -0.42
N ALA A 156 6.99 -8.07 -0.95
CA ALA A 156 5.75 -8.63 -1.48
C ALA A 156 4.67 -8.75 -0.40
N ASP A 157 5.02 -9.24 0.79
CA ASP A 157 4.10 -9.38 1.92
C ASP A 157 3.66 -8.02 2.45
N ILE A 158 4.58 -7.06 2.48
CA ILE A 158 4.30 -5.67 2.85
C ILE A 158 3.27 -5.06 1.89
N ALA A 159 3.45 -5.25 0.59
CA ALA A 159 2.54 -4.72 -0.42
C ALA A 159 1.15 -5.37 -0.34
N VAL A 160 1.10 -6.71 -0.32
CA VAL A 160 -0.15 -7.46 -0.24
C VAL A 160 -0.88 -7.18 1.08
N GLY A 161 -0.19 -7.20 2.22
CA GLY A 161 -0.79 -6.92 3.52
C GLY A 161 -1.31 -5.49 3.65
N SER A 162 -0.64 -4.52 3.02
CA SER A 162 -1.11 -3.12 2.96
C SER A 162 -2.39 -3.00 2.13
N LEU A 163 -2.48 -3.66 0.98
CA LEU A 163 -3.68 -3.76 0.17
C LEU A 163 -4.84 -4.38 0.96
N LEU A 164 -4.63 -5.55 1.57
CA LEU A 164 -5.69 -6.29 2.28
C LEU A 164 -6.22 -5.49 3.48
N GLY A 165 -5.34 -4.79 4.20
CA GLY A 165 -5.73 -3.86 5.27
C GLY A 165 -6.57 -2.71 4.76
N TRP A 166 -6.21 -2.12 3.62
CA TRP A 166 -6.98 -1.05 3.00
C TRP A 166 -8.37 -1.52 2.55
N LEU A 167 -8.46 -2.68 1.90
CA LEU A 167 -9.75 -3.26 1.48
C LEU A 167 -10.69 -3.46 2.68
N SER A 168 -10.16 -3.91 3.82
CA SER A 168 -10.95 -4.12 5.03
C SER A 168 -11.57 -2.85 5.60
N VAL A 169 -10.94 -1.68 5.36
CA VAL A 169 -11.39 -0.38 5.87
C VAL A 169 -12.24 0.38 4.84
N ARG A 170 -11.80 0.42 3.58
CA ARG A 170 -12.40 1.28 2.55
C ARG A 170 -13.39 0.56 1.63
N MET A 171 -13.38 -0.76 1.63
CA MET A 171 -14.32 -1.61 0.87
C MET A 171 -14.87 -2.72 1.78
N SER A 172 -15.36 -2.36 2.97
CA SER A 172 -15.83 -3.30 3.99
C SER A 172 -17.03 -4.16 3.54
N GLU A 173 -17.78 -3.69 2.54
CA GLU A 173 -18.86 -4.43 1.88
C GLU A 173 -18.32 -5.60 1.04
N PHE A 174 -17.08 -5.54 0.58
CA PHE A 174 -16.45 -6.59 -0.21
C PHE A 174 -15.92 -7.71 0.71
N LYS A 175 -16.60 -8.84 0.75
CA LYS A 175 -16.28 -9.96 1.64
C LYS A 175 -15.10 -10.80 1.12
N TRP A 176 -13.98 -10.16 0.79
CA TRP A 176 -12.80 -10.80 0.20
C TRP A 176 -12.21 -11.94 1.05
N ARG A 177 -12.29 -11.85 2.38
CA ARG A 177 -11.76 -12.89 3.29
C ARG A 177 -12.43 -14.27 3.09
N GLY A 178 -13.73 -14.28 2.82
CA GLY A 178 -14.46 -15.51 2.50
C GLY A 178 -14.15 -16.04 1.09
N THR A 179 -13.86 -15.13 0.15
CA THR A 179 -13.54 -15.49 -1.24
C THR A 179 -12.12 -16.01 -1.38
N TYR A 180 -11.17 -15.47 -0.58
CA TYR A 180 -9.74 -15.79 -0.63
C TYR A 180 -9.22 -16.17 0.76
N PRO A 181 -9.50 -17.39 1.26
CA PRO A 181 -9.12 -17.80 2.61
C PRO A 181 -7.61 -17.83 2.85
N ASN A 182 -6.81 -18.13 1.83
CA ASN A 182 -5.35 -18.08 1.92
C ASN A 182 -4.83 -16.64 2.12
N LEU A 183 -5.43 -15.64 1.45
CA LEU A 183 -5.10 -14.24 1.69
C LEU A 183 -5.55 -13.80 3.09
N ALA A 184 -6.67 -14.32 3.58
CA ALA A 184 -7.14 -14.06 4.94
C ALA A 184 -6.13 -14.60 5.97
N SER A 185 -5.64 -15.83 5.79
CA SER A 185 -4.62 -16.43 6.64
C SER A 185 -3.29 -15.67 6.60
N LEU A 186 -2.88 -15.20 5.41
CA LEU A 186 -1.71 -14.34 5.27
C LEU A 186 -1.91 -13.03 6.06
N GLN A 187 -3.05 -12.35 5.88
CA GLN A 187 -3.35 -11.10 6.59
C GLN A 187 -3.30 -11.29 8.11
N ASP A 188 -3.91 -12.36 8.63
CA ASP A 188 -3.93 -12.63 10.07
C ASP A 188 -2.50 -12.84 10.61
N ARG A 189 -1.65 -13.54 9.86
CA ARG A 189 -0.24 -13.72 10.22
C ARG A 189 0.54 -12.40 10.19
N LEU A 190 0.33 -11.57 9.18
CA LEU A 190 1.02 -10.29 9.04
C LEU A 190 0.61 -9.31 10.15
N GLU A 191 -0.68 -9.27 10.52
CA GLU A 191 -1.18 -8.37 11.58
C GLU A 191 -0.68 -8.74 12.99
N MET A 192 -0.07 -9.91 13.19
CA MET A 192 0.65 -10.24 14.42
C MET A 192 2.03 -9.59 14.51
N ARG A 193 2.58 -9.07 13.41
CA ARG A 193 3.85 -8.34 13.41
C ARG A 193 3.64 -6.93 13.96
N PRO A 194 4.48 -6.42 14.88
CA PRO A 194 4.34 -5.07 15.42
C PRO A 194 4.30 -3.98 14.36
N SER A 195 5.06 -4.13 13.27
CA SER A 195 5.08 -3.20 12.13
C SER A 195 3.72 -3.05 11.46
N PHE A 196 2.96 -4.13 11.33
CA PHE A 196 1.60 -4.12 10.77
C PHE A 196 0.57 -3.65 11.80
N ALA A 197 0.63 -4.17 13.03
CA ALA A 197 -0.30 -3.83 14.10
C ALA A 197 -0.30 -2.32 14.40
N ASN A 198 0.89 -1.71 14.45
CA ASN A 198 1.07 -0.28 14.75
C ASN A 198 0.81 0.65 13.54
N THR A 199 0.59 0.08 12.35
CA THR A 199 0.35 0.86 11.12
C THR A 199 -1.02 0.61 10.51
N ARG A 200 -1.95 0.00 11.24
CA ARG A 200 -3.31 -0.29 10.74
C ARG A 200 -3.94 0.94 10.12
N PRO A 201 -4.52 0.82 8.93
CA PRO A 201 -5.19 1.94 8.30
C PRO A 201 -6.49 2.27 9.04
N TYR A 202 -6.82 3.56 9.09
CA TYR A 202 -8.10 4.05 9.59
C TYR A 202 -8.56 5.23 8.74
N PRO A 203 -9.88 5.51 8.69
CA PRO A 203 -10.41 6.60 7.90
C PRO A 203 -9.83 7.95 8.29
N GLN A 204 -9.65 8.83 7.31
CA GLN A 204 -9.24 10.20 7.47
C GLN A 204 -10.31 11.10 6.85
N VAL A 205 -10.59 12.21 7.49
CA VAL A 205 -11.56 13.21 7.00
C VAL A 205 -10.85 14.02 5.91
N VAL A 206 -11.48 14.10 4.75
CA VAL A 206 -11.14 15.05 3.67
C VAL A 206 -12.14 16.18 3.75
N ARG A 207 -11.66 17.40 3.94
CA ARG A 207 -12.50 18.59 4.15
C ARG A 207 -13.02 19.16 2.84
N ASP A 208 -12.20 19.10 1.82
CA ASP A 208 -12.50 19.71 0.54
C ASP A 208 -13.22 18.74 -0.40
N LYS A 209 -13.99 19.32 -1.33
CA LYS A 209 -14.64 18.55 -2.38
C LYS A 209 -13.59 18.14 -3.42
N VAL A 210 -13.38 16.83 -3.62
CA VAL A 210 -12.38 16.29 -4.54
C VAL A 210 -12.94 15.98 -5.92
N VAL A 211 -14.21 15.55 -5.98
CA VAL A 211 -14.90 15.09 -7.21
C VAL A 211 -16.34 15.57 -7.25
#